data_e4c2dfe6a4acee0fcdb5e13e6de8f260
#
_entry.id   e4c2dfe6a4acee0fcdb5e13e6de8f260
#
_cell.length_a   1.000
_cell.length_b   1.000
_cell.length_c   1.000
_cell.angle_alpha   90.00
_cell.angle_beta   90.00
_cell.angle_gamma   90.00
#
_symmetry.space_group_name_H-M   'P 1'
#
loop_
_entity.id
_entity.type
_entity.pdbx_description
1 polymer ?
#
loop_
_entity_poly.entity_id
_entity_poly.type
_entity_poly.pdbx_seq_one_letter_code
_entity_poly.pdbx_strand_id
1 'polypeptide(L)'
;MNVLSRAMHRRFAGRLLAVSLGSAALLVSAVSAAEARPSSVNLSLVAYSTPAGAYSKIIPAFQATPAGSGVTFKQSYGASGSQAAAVHNGLSADVVNLSLAPDVSVLSQAGLIGTNWNRDKFGGMVTDSIVVFVVRKGNPKNIKTWNDLIKPGIQVINANPFTSGGARWNVMAAWGAQIKQHKTPAQANAYLKALYKNIAVQDSSARASMNTFVSGKGDVLLAYENEAIQAQQAGADIQFVRPSATILIENPIAVLKGSQNPTQAKAFVDFTRSDAAQNIWATFGYRPIVQSVFKKWSKTFPVPKQLFTILDVVKGGWPVVQPKFFDPNSGIVKQIQST
;
A
#
# COMPACT_ATOMS: atom_id res chain seq x y z
N MET A 1 -67.00 -10.59 -31.82
CA MET A 1 -67.57 -10.50 -33.18
C MET A 1 -66.45 -10.96 -34.11
N ASN A 2 -66.54 -12.16 -34.53
CA ASN A 2 -66.85 -12.62 -35.88
C ASN A 2 -65.70 -12.37 -36.86
N VAL A 3 -65.20 -13.27 -37.71
CA VAL A 3 -65.61 -14.61 -38.10
C VAL A 3 -64.64 -14.96 -39.24
N LEU A 4 -64.09 -16.16 -39.28
CA LEU A 4 -64.08 -17.14 -40.34
C LEU A 4 -63.63 -16.64 -41.75
N SER A 5 -62.88 -17.37 -42.58
CA SER A 5 -63.15 -18.72 -43.09
C SER A 5 -62.08 -19.10 -44.12
N ARG A 6 -61.53 -20.31 -44.08
CA ARG A 6 -61.69 -21.39 -45.06
C ARG A 6 -61.31 -21.06 -46.54
N ALA A 7 -60.75 -21.84 -47.35
CA ALA A 7 -60.31 -23.23 -47.42
C ALA A 7 -59.88 -23.57 -48.87
N MET A 8 -59.24 -24.67 -49.04
CA MET A 8 -59.36 -25.74 -50.00
C MET A 8 -58.66 -25.72 -51.38
N HIS A 9 -57.77 -26.65 -51.42
CA HIS A 9 -57.65 -27.76 -52.44
C HIS A 9 -57.30 -27.44 -53.89
N ARG A 10 -56.19 -28.00 -54.39
CA ARG A 10 -56.29 -29.26 -55.24
C ARG A 10 -54.92 -29.74 -55.72
N ARG A 11 -54.79 -31.04 -55.69
CA ARG A 11 -53.72 -31.89 -56.16
C ARG A 11 -53.55 -31.74 -57.68
N PHE A 12 -52.34 -31.93 -58.15
CA PHE A 12 -52.09 -32.80 -59.35
C PHE A 12 -50.68 -33.42 -59.28
N ALA A 13 -50.68 -34.69 -59.55
CA ALA A 13 -49.53 -35.56 -59.64
C ALA A 13 -48.89 -35.50 -61.02
N GLY A 14 -47.60 -35.62 -61.10
CA GLY A 14 -46.87 -35.82 -62.32
C GLY A 14 -45.52 -36.44 -62.03
N ARG A 15 -45.39 -37.73 -62.23
CA ARG A 15 -44.13 -38.48 -62.27
C ARG A 15 -43.35 -38.11 -63.52
N LEU A 16 -42.04 -37.92 -63.41
CA LEU A 16 -41.07 -38.34 -64.42
C LEU A 16 -39.68 -38.56 -63.78
N LEU A 17 -39.09 -39.64 -64.34
CA LEU A 17 -37.84 -40.27 -63.91
C LEU A 17 -36.56 -39.49 -64.25
N ALA A 18 -35.54 -39.84 -63.50
CA ALA A 18 -34.11 -40.05 -63.79
C ALA A 18 -33.23 -38.83 -63.99
N VAL A 19 -32.15 -38.79 -63.27
CA VAL A 19 -30.81 -39.26 -63.59
C VAL A 19 -29.89 -38.88 -62.43
N SER A 20 -29.23 -39.87 -61.90
CA SER A 20 -28.21 -39.77 -60.90
C SER A 20 -26.91 -39.16 -61.44
N LEU A 21 -26.45 -38.08 -60.90
CA LEU A 21 -25.03 -37.67 -60.97
C LEU A 21 -24.56 -37.37 -59.54
N GLY A 22 -23.69 -38.23 -59.09
CA GLY A 22 -23.08 -38.14 -57.81
C GLY A 22 -22.18 -36.90 -57.72
N SER A 23 -22.48 -36.00 -56.75
CA SER A 23 -21.55 -34.98 -56.30
C SER A 23 -21.25 -35.27 -54.83
N ALA A 24 -20.08 -35.81 -54.59
CA ALA A 24 -19.53 -35.98 -53.28
C ALA A 24 -19.30 -34.58 -52.71
N ALA A 25 -20.21 -34.09 -51.84
CA ALA A 25 -20.02 -32.91 -51.05
C ALA A 25 -19.06 -33.27 -49.92
N LEU A 26 -17.80 -32.85 -50.03
CA LEU A 26 -16.84 -32.79 -48.93
C LEU A 26 -17.39 -31.81 -47.90
N LEU A 27 -18.01 -32.33 -46.85
CA LEU A 27 -18.27 -31.59 -45.60
C LEU A 27 -16.93 -31.31 -44.95
N VAL A 28 -16.32 -30.17 -45.25
CA VAL A 28 -15.25 -29.60 -44.44
C VAL A 28 -15.89 -29.13 -43.14
N SER A 29 -15.83 -29.97 -42.12
CA SER A 29 -16.15 -29.57 -40.75
C SER A 29 -15.10 -28.53 -40.31
N ALA A 30 -15.44 -27.25 -40.41
CA ALA A 30 -14.70 -26.19 -39.75
C ALA A 30 -14.84 -26.44 -38.25
N VAL A 31 -13.87 -27.13 -37.68
CA VAL A 31 -13.65 -27.14 -36.24
C VAL A 31 -13.23 -25.70 -35.87
N SER A 32 -14.22 -24.88 -35.53
CA SER A 32 -13.94 -23.63 -34.84
C SER A 32 -13.20 -24.00 -33.57
N ALA A 33 -11.88 -23.84 -33.57
CA ALA A 33 -11.13 -23.78 -32.34
C ALA A 33 -11.74 -22.61 -31.52
N ALA A 34 -12.65 -22.95 -30.62
CA ALA A 34 -13.04 -22.00 -29.58
C ALA A 34 -11.76 -21.67 -28.83
N GLU A 35 -11.17 -20.50 -29.10
CA GLU A 35 -10.13 -19.96 -28.27
C GLU A 35 -10.70 -19.94 -26.85
N ALA A 36 -10.20 -20.84 -26.00
CA ALA A 36 -10.53 -20.86 -24.60
C ALA A 36 -10.16 -19.48 -24.10
N ARG A 37 -11.17 -18.63 -23.80
CA ARG A 37 -10.94 -17.36 -23.12
C ARG A 37 -10.13 -17.70 -21.88
N PRO A 38 -8.95 -17.11 -21.68
CA PRO A 38 -8.18 -17.38 -20.48
C PRO A 38 -9.09 -17.09 -19.28
N SER A 39 -9.23 -18.07 -18.38
CA SER A 39 -10.01 -17.90 -17.17
C SER A 39 -9.52 -16.65 -16.47
N SER A 40 -10.40 -15.67 -16.24
CA SER A 40 -10.03 -14.40 -15.63
C SER A 40 -9.51 -14.67 -14.22
N VAL A 41 -8.21 -14.47 -14.02
CA VAL A 41 -7.59 -14.57 -12.70
C VAL A 41 -7.98 -13.34 -11.89
N ASN A 42 -8.48 -13.54 -10.66
CA ASN A 42 -8.77 -12.43 -9.75
C ASN A 42 -7.81 -12.48 -8.57
N LEU A 43 -6.98 -11.45 -8.42
CA LEU A 43 -6.08 -11.28 -7.29
C LEU A 43 -6.69 -10.36 -6.23
N SER A 44 -6.61 -10.77 -4.97
CA SER A 44 -6.99 -9.95 -3.82
C SER A 44 -5.75 -9.25 -3.25
N LEU A 45 -5.68 -7.93 -3.41
CA LEU A 45 -4.64 -7.07 -2.85
C LEU A 45 -5.15 -6.44 -1.55
N VAL A 46 -4.50 -6.74 -0.44
CA VAL A 46 -4.76 -6.11 0.86
C VAL A 46 -3.58 -5.21 1.20
N ALA A 47 -3.84 -3.90 1.32
CA ALA A 47 -2.76 -2.93 1.50
C ALA A 47 -3.05 -1.90 2.60
N TYR A 48 -1.98 -1.27 3.09
CA TYR A 48 -2.12 -0.15 4.00
C TYR A 48 -2.77 1.06 3.31
N SER A 49 -3.10 2.13 4.07
CA SER A 49 -4.07 3.16 3.63
C SER A 49 -3.58 4.08 2.50
N THR A 50 -2.27 4.18 2.26
CA THR A 50 -1.72 5.25 1.42
C THR A 50 -1.46 4.90 -0.05
N PRO A 51 -1.21 3.63 -0.47
CA PRO A 51 -0.78 3.32 -1.82
C PRO A 51 -1.91 3.21 -2.86
N ALA A 52 -3.17 3.40 -2.48
CA ALA A 52 -4.31 3.25 -3.40
C ALA A 52 -4.16 4.08 -4.70
N GLY A 53 -3.68 5.33 -4.59
CA GLY A 53 -3.42 6.19 -5.74
C GLY A 53 -2.37 5.62 -6.69
N ALA A 54 -1.27 5.11 -6.17
CA ALA A 54 -0.21 4.49 -6.98
C ALA A 54 -0.70 3.18 -7.62
N TYR A 55 -1.43 2.34 -6.89
CA TYR A 55 -2.00 1.11 -7.44
C TYR A 55 -3.02 1.34 -8.53
N SER A 56 -3.74 2.47 -8.54
CA SER A 56 -4.64 2.85 -9.64
C SER A 56 -3.91 3.01 -11.00
N LYS A 57 -2.58 3.15 -10.99
CA LYS A 57 -1.74 3.22 -12.19
C LYS A 57 -0.86 1.97 -12.37
N ILE A 58 -0.40 1.37 -11.28
CA ILE A 58 0.45 0.16 -11.31
C ILE A 58 -0.35 -1.05 -11.80
N ILE A 59 -1.60 -1.22 -11.33
CA ILE A 59 -2.45 -2.35 -11.75
C ILE A 59 -2.71 -2.32 -13.26
N PRO A 60 -3.20 -1.23 -13.88
CA PRO A 60 -3.34 -1.17 -15.34
C PRO A 60 -2.02 -1.38 -16.10
N ALA A 61 -0.90 -0.85 -15.57
CA ALA A 61 0.41 -1.07 -16.17
C ALA A 61 0.85 -2.54 -16.12
N PHE A 62 0.55 -3.26 -15.03
CA PHE A 62 0.75 -4.71 -14.93
C PHE A 62 -0.14 -5.46 -15.91
N GLN A 63 -1.43 -5.12 -15.97
CA GLN A 63 -2.40 -5.75 -16.88
C GLN A 63 -2.02 -5.61 -18.37
N ALA A 64 -1.26 -4.58 -18.71
CA ALA A 64 -0.72 -4.40 -20.07
C ALA A 64 0.48 -5.32 -20.39
N THR A 65 1.01 -6.04 -19.40
CA THR A 65 2.09 -7.02 -19.63
C THR A 65 1.53 -8.41 -19.97
N PRO A 66 2.30 -9.27 -20.61
CA PRO A 66 1.87 -10.67 -20.86
C PRO A 66 1.51 -11.40 -19.57
N ALA A 67 2.23 -11.19 -18.47
CA ALA A 67 1.98 -11.83 -17.18
C ALA A 67 0.73 -11.30 -16.46
N GLY A 68 0.30 -10.08 -16.77
CA GLY A 68 -0.87 -9.42 -16.17
C GLY A 68 -2.11 -9.46 -17.06
N SER A 69 -1.99 -9.94 -18.29
CA SER A 69 -3.12 -10.02 -19.22
C SER A 69 -4.23 -10.91 -18.64
N GLY A 70 -5.47 -10.41 -18.61
CA GLY A 70 -6.63 -11.12 -18.05
C GLY A 70 -6.68 -11.17 -16.51
N VAL A 71 -5.70 -10.59 -15.81
CA VAL A 71 -5.72 -10.50 -14.34
C VAL A 71 -6.59 -9.32 -13.89
N THR A 72 -7.51 -9.58 -12.98
CA THR A 72 -8.32 -8.55 -12.30
C THR A 72 -7.95 -8.45 -10.83
N PHE A 73 -8.38 -7.37 -10.15
CA PHE A 73 -8.01 -7.14 -8.76
C PHE A 73 -9.21 -6.75 -7.90
N LYS A 74 -9.35 -7.43 -6.75
CA LYS A 74 -10.07 -6.92 -5.59
C LYS A 74 -9.06 -6.23 -4.68
N GLN A 75 -9.41 -5.05 -4.18
CA GLN A 75 -8.48 -4.21 -3.43
C GLN A 75 -9.09 -3.82 -2.09
N SER A 76 -8.33 -3.93 -1.01
CA SER A 76 -8.71 -3.48 0.33
C SER A 76 -7.61 -2.58 0.89
N TYR A 77 -7.98 -1.39 1.36
CA TYR A 77 -7.05 -0.40 1.92
C TYR A 77 -7.51 0.02 3.31
N GLY A 78 -6.57 0.04 4.26
CA GLY A 78 -6.88 0.42 5.64
C GLY A 78 -5.63 0.64 6.49
N ALA A 79 -5.80 0.81 7.79
CA ALA A 79 -4.66 0.87 8.70
C ALA A 79 -3.87 -0.45 8.65
N SER A 80 -2.54 -0.39 8.54
CA SER A 80 -1.68 -1.55 8.26
C SER A 80 -1.85 -2.69 9.27
N GLY A 81 -1.83 -2.36 10.57
CA GLY A 81 -2.06 -3.36 11.61
C GLY A 81 -3.48 -3.96 11.57
N SER A 82 -4.49 -3.13 11.24
CA SER A 82 -5.87 -3.62 11.06
C SER A 82 -6.00 -4.52 9.85
N GLN A 83 -5.32 -4.22 8.73
CA GLN A 83 -5.29 -5.08 7.54
C GLN A 83 -4.57 -6.40 7.83
N ALA A 84 -3.44 -6.36 8.53
CA ALA A 84 -2.75 -7.58 8.97
C ALA A 84 -3.65 -8.45 9.85
N ALA A 85 -4.34 -7.85 10.84
CA ALA A 85 -5.29 -8.56 11.69
C ALA A 85 -6.47 -9.13 10.89
N ALA A 86 -7.02 -8.39 9.93
CA ALA A 86 -8.11 -8.88 9.08
C ALA A 86 -7.69 -10.10 8.26
N VAL A 87 -6.47 -10.08 7.65
CA VAL A 87 -5.92 -11.23 6.92
C VAL A 87 -5.66 -12.41 7.85
N HIS A 88 -5.11 -12.15 9.05
CA HIS A 88 -4.92 -13.17 10.07
C HIS A 88 -6.24 -13.86 10.45
N ASN A 89 -7.32 -13.11 10.52
CA ASN A 89 -8.67 -13.56 10.86
C ASN A 89 -9.50 -14.05 9.65
N GLY A 90 -8.87 -14.28 8.49
CA GLY A 90 -9.51 -14.93 7.35
C GLY A 90 -9.95 -14.02 6.20
N LEU A 91 -9.60 -12.71 6.21
CA LEU A 91 -9.78 -11.90 5.00
C LEU A 91 -8.92 -12.48 3.87
N SER A 92 -9.57 -12.88 2.78
CA SER A 92 -8.87 -13.45 1.62
C SER A 92 -7.91 -12.42 1.01
N ALA A 93 -6.66 -12.84 0.82
CA ALA A 93 -5.63 -12.07 0.17
C ALA A 93 -4.69 -12.99 -0.63
N ASP A 94 -4.30 -12.56 -1.82
CA ASP A 94 -3.21 -13.16 -2.59
C ASP A 94 -1.90 -12.40 -2.34
N VAL A 95 -2.00 -11.08 -2.19
CA VAL A 95 -0.86 -10.19 -1.94
C VAL A 95 -1.20 -9.23 -0.82
N VAL A 96 -0.26 -9.07 0.11
CA VAL A 96 -0.30 -7.99 1.11
C VAL A 96 0.81 -6.98 0.84
N ASN A 97 0.48 -5.67 0.90
CA ASN A 97 1.45 -4.60 0.95
C ASN A 97 1.20 -3.78 2.22
N LEU A 98 2.01 -3.99 3.23
CA LEU A 98 1.82 -3.41 4.55
C LEU A 98 2.83 -2.28 4.82
N SER A 99 2.58 -1.50 5.86
CA SER A 99 3.37 -0.32 6.18
C SER A 99 4.74 -0.65 6.77
N LEU A 100 4.89 -1.80 7.45
CA LEU A 100 6.11 -2.18 8.15
C LEU A 100 6.26 -3.69 8.28
N ALA A 101 7.51 -4.15 8.39
CA ALA A 101 7.86 -5.56 8.48
C ALA A 101 7.16 -6.34 9.62
N PRO A 102 6.96 -5.81 10.85
CA PRO A 102 6.21 -6.50 11.90
C PRO A 102 4.82 -6.97 11.49
N ASP A 103 4.09 -6.18 10.70
CA ASP A 103 2.72 -6.55 10.29
C ASP A 103 2.74 -7.75 9.32
N VAL A 104 3.78 -7.87 8.46
CA VAL A 104 4.00 -9.06 7.63
C VAL A 104 4.50 -10.23 8.48
N SER A 105 5.35 -9.96 9.48
CA SER A 105 5.90 -10.99 10.36
C SER A 105 4.83 -11.71 11.16
N VAL A 106 3.78 -11.02 11.61
CA VAL A 106 2.61 -11.63 12.28
C VAL A 106 1.94 -12.66 11.35
N LEU A 107 1.75 -12.33 10.08
CA LEU A 107 1.18 -13.26 9.10
C LEU A 107 2.12 -14.43 8.79
N SER A 108 3.43 -14.18 8.78
CA SER A 108 4.43 -15.23 8.59
C SER A 108 4.50 -16.19 9.77
N GLN A 109 4.42 -15.68 11.00
CA GLN A 109 4.35 -16.49 12.22
C GLN A 109 3.08 -17.34 12.30
N ALA A 110 1.97 -16.82 11.78
CA ALA A 110 0.71 -17.55 11.62
C ALA A 110 0.74 -18.58 10.46
N GLY A 111 1.87 -18.71 9.75
CA GLY A 111 2.00 -19.65 8.63
C GLY A 111 1.36 -19.20 7.31
N LEU A 112 0.75 -18.01 7.26
CA LEU A 112 0.07 -17.46 6.09
C LEU A 112 1.02 -16.94 5.03
N ILE A 113 2.22 -16.53 5.40
CA ILE A 113 3.30 -16.08 4.51
C ILE A 113 4.54 -16.94 4.75
N GLY A 114 5.37 -17.14 3.73
CA GLY A 114 6.62 -17.89 3.86
C GLY A 114 7.61 -17.21 4.84
N THR A 115 8.35 -17.98 5.62
CA THR A 115 9.36 -17.47 6.58
C THR A 115 10.55 -16.78 5.89
N ASN A 116 10.67 -16.96 4.59
CA ASN A 116 11.70 -16.37 3.73
C ASN A 116 11.21 -15.14 2.93
N TRP A 117 10.06 -14.57 3.29
CA TRP A 117 9.43 -13.46 2.55
C TRP A 117 10.35 -12.24 2.33
N ASN A 118 11.33 -12.05 3.21
CA ASN A 118 12.27 -10.94 3.20
C ASN A 118 13.70 -11.33 2.78
N ARG A 119 13.89 -12.50 2.12
CA ARG A 119 15.22 -12.99 1.71
C ARG A 119 15.57 -12.68 0.25
N ASP A 120 14.72 -11.95 -0.45
CA ASP A 120 15.03 -11.49 -1.79
C ASP A 120 16.03 -10.29 -1.77
N LYS A 121 16.51 -9.90 -2.94
CA LYS A 121 17.48 -8.79 -3.09
C LYS A 121 16.96 -7.42 -2.59
N PHE A 122 15.66 -7.29 -2.33
CA PHE A 122 15.03 -6.08 -1.82
C PHE A 122 14.62 -6.22 -0.34
N GLY A 123 14.96 -7.31 0.32
CA GLY A 123 14.57 -7.56 1.72
C GLY A 123 13.06 -7.67 1.92
N GLY A 124 12.30 -8.07 0.88
CA GLY A 124 10.84 -8.10 0.91
C GLY A 124 10.19 -6.73 0.70
N MET A 125 10.94 -5.66 0.49
CA MET A 125 10.39 -4.30 0.34
C MET A 125 9.93 -4.01 -1.09
N VAL A 126 9.07 -3.02 -1.23
CA VAL A 126 8.53 -2.54 -2.52
C VAL A 126 8.73 -1.04 -2.72
N THR A 127 8.70 -0.26 -1.67
CA THR A 127 8.93 1.19 -1.69
C THR A 127 9.54 1.65 -0.39
N ASP A 128 10.22 2.79 -0.45
CA ASP A 128 10.66 3.54 0.70
C ASP A 128 9.92 4.87 0.83
N SER A 129 10.01 5.48 2.01
CA SER A 129 9.58 6.84 2.30
C SER A 129 10.40 7.39 3.46
N ILE A 130 10.05 8.58 3.96
CA ILE A 130 10.58 9.16 5.20
C ILE A 130 9.46 9.81 5.99
N VAL A 131 9.66 9.99 7.28
CA VAL A 131 8.75 10.81 8.09
C VAL A 131 9.05 12.29 7.85
N VAL A 132 7.99 13.07 7.59
CA VAL A 132 8.02 14.51 7.39
C VAL A 132 7.01 15.23 8.29
N PHE A 133 7.18 16.53 8.46
CA PHE A 133 6.19 17.40 9.11
C PHE A 133 5.35 18.07 8.04
N VAL A 134 4.08 17.70 7.92
CA VAL A 134 3.13 18.42 7.09
C VAL A 134 2.61 19.60 7.88
N VAL A 135 2.71 20.80 7.31
CA VAL A 135 2.35 22.07 7.97
C VAL A 135 1.41 22.86 7.06
N ARG A 136 0.72 23.83 7.63
CA ARG A 136 -0.08 24.78 6.88
C ARG A 136 0.79 25.52 5.86
N LYS A 137 0.23 25.94 4.76
CA LYS A 137 0.93 26.77 3.78
C LYS A 137 1.56 27.98 4.42
N GLY A 138 2.78 28.32 4.03
CA GLY A 138 3.56 29.41 4.63
C GLY A 138 4.16 29.06 6.00
N ASN A 139 3.85 27.89 6.58
CA ASN A 139 4.36 27.43 7.87
C ASN A 139 4.24 28.51 8.98
N PRO A 140 3.03 29.00 9.30
CA PRO A 140 2.84 30.17 10.18
C PRO A 140 3.37 29.94 11.62
N LYS A 141 3.48 28.67 12.05
CA LYS A 141 4.06 28.29 13.34
C LYS A 141 5.58 28.08 13.29
N ASN A 142 6.22 28.30 12.14
CA ASN A 142 7.67 28.13 11.92
C ASN A 142 8.21 26.78 12.42
N ILE A 143 7.49 25.68 12.12
CA ILE A 143 7.84 24.31 12.51
C ILE A 143 8.91 23.79 11.55
N LYS A 144 10.12 23.51 12.07
CA LYS A 144 11.28 23.06 11.28
C LYS A 144 11.99 21.85 11.88
N THR A 145 11.90 21.69 13.19
CA THR A 145 12.65 20.69 13.95
C THR A 145 11.73 19.89 14.87
N TRP A 146 12.20 18.75 15.32
CA TRP A 146 11.49 17.94 16.32
C TRP A 146 11.17 18.73 17.59
N ASN A 147 12.07 19.65 18.02
CA ASN A 147 11.85 20.46 19.20
C ASN A 147 10.68 21.45 19.06
N ASP A 148 10.32 21.82 17.83
CA ASP A 148 9.18 22.70 17.61
C ASP A 148 7.85 21.99 17.90
N LEU A 149 7.79 20.66 17.79
CA LEU A 149 6.59 19.86 18.01
C LEU A 149 6.20 19.75 19.50
N ILE A 150 7.14 20.02 20.41
CA ILE A 150 6.91 19.97 21.87
C ILE A 150 6.74 21.35 22.50
N LYS A 151 6.72 22.42 21.71
CA LYS A 151 6.44 23.77 22.19
C LYS A 151 4.98 23.87 22.67
N PRO A 152 4.72 24.67 23.73
CA PRO A 152 3.37 24.94 24.19
C PRO A 152 2.49 25.51 23.06
N GLY A 153 1.24 25.07 22.97
CA GLY A 153 0.27 25.56 22.02
C GLY A 153 0.41 25.04 20.59
N ILE A 154 1.34 24.10 20.32
CA ILE A 154 1.41 23.38 19.06
C ILE A 154 0.49 22.16 19.12
N GLN A 155 -0.40 22.05 18.14
CA GLN A 155 -1.31 20.92 17.98
C GLN A 155 -0.77 19.95 16.93
N VAL A 156 -0.33 18.79 17.39
CA VAL A 156 0.19 17.71 16.53
C VAL A 156 -0.92 16.75 16.18
N ILE A 157 -1.00 16.34 14.91
CA ILE A 157 -1.80 15.20 14.48
C ILE A 157 -0.87 14.02 14.22
N ASN A 158 -1.25 12.86 14.71
CA ASN A 158 -0.60 11.59 14.43
C ASN A 158 -1.66 10.49 14.37
N ALA A 159 -1.47 9.45 13.56
CA ALA A 159 -2.35 8.29 13.62
C ALA A 159 -2.11 7.47 14.90
N ASN A 160 -3.06 6.60 15.24
CA ASN A 160 -2.95 5.71 16.39
C ASN A 160 -1.94 4.58 16.11
N PRO A 161 -0.85 4.44 16.87
CA PRO A 161 0.19 3.43 16.63
C PRO A 161 -0.26 1.99 16.93
N PHE A 162 -1.39 1.79 17.60
CA PHE A 162 -1.95 0.45 17.83
C PHE A 162 -2.74 -0.09 16.64
N THR A 163 -3.13 0.78 15.68
CA THR A 163 -3.81 0.39 14.45
C THR A 163 -2.96 0.69 13.21
N SER A 164 -2.28 1.83 13.20
CA SER A 164 -1.54 2.37 12.06
C SER A 164 -0.05 2.04 12.15
N GLY A 165 0.46 1.29 11.17
CA GLY A 165 1.90 1.09 11.03
C GLY A 165 2.64 2.40 10.73
N GLY A 166 2.02 3.33 10.00
CA GLY A 166 2.57 4.67 9.77
C GLY A 166 2.84 5.43 11.05
N ALA A 167 1.92 5.33 12.02
CA ALA A 167 2.11 5.96 13.32
C ALA A 167 3.28 5.34 14.11
N ARG A 168 3.55 4.03 13.95
CA ARG A 168 4.73 3.40 14.57
C ARG A 168 6.01 3.96 13.98
N TRP A 169 6.07 4.17 12.67
CA TRP A 169 7.19 4.86 12.03
C TRP A 169 7.37 6.29 12.55
N ASN A 170 6.27 7.05 12.72
CA ASN A 170 6.32 8.42 13.25
C ASN A 170 6.87 8.45 14.68
N VAL A 171 6.45 7.54 15.55
CA VAL A 171 6.98 7.40 16.91
C VAL A 171 8.47 7.08 16.88
N MET A 172 8.89 6.12 16.04
CA MET A 172 10.29 5.75 15.96
C MET A 172 11.16 6.82 15.30
N ALA A 173 10.60 7.61 14.38
CA ALA A 173 11.27 8.80 13.84
C ALA A 173 11.52 9.85 14.93
N ALA A 174 10.50 10.13 15.74
CA ALA A 174 10.58 11.08 16.85
C ALA A 174 11.61 10.65 17.90
N TRP A 175 11.54 9.40 18.33
CA TRP A 175 12.46 8.81 19.31
C TRP A 175 13.88 8.70 18.76
N GLY A 176 14.03 8.14 17.56
CA GLY A 176 15.31 7.93 16.89
C GLY A 176 16.03 9.24 16.59
N ALA A 177 15.30 10.29 16.25
CA ALA A 177 15.91 11.62 16.05
C ALA A 177 16.57 12.15 17.35
N GLN A 178 16.06 11.81 18.53
CA GLN A 178 16.70 12.16 19.79
C GLN A 178 17.99 11.34 19.99
N ILE A 179 17.97 10.05 19.68
CA ILE A 179 19.15 9.19 19.73
C ILE A 179 20.25 9.70 18.78
N LYS A 180 19.88 10.11 17.56
CA LYS A 180 20.82 10.69 16.58
C LYS A 180 21.39 12.05 17.04
N GLN A 181 20.75 12.72 17.99
CA GLN A 181 21.24 13.90 18.69
C GLN A 181 22.03 13.55 19.98
N HIS A 182 22.48 12.29 20.12
CA HIS A 182 23.25 11.78 21.25
C HIS A 182 22.52 11.83 22.61
N LYS A 183 21.19 11.86 22.59
CA LYS A 183 20.40 11.76 23.81
C LYS A 183 20.28 10.32 24.29
N THR A 184 20.19 10.14 25.60
CA THR A 184 19.97 8.80 26.17
C THR A 184 18.57 8.29 25.85
N PRO A 185 18.33 6.97 25.93
CA PRO A 185 16.98 6.41 25.79
C PRO A 185 15.95 7.01 26.74
N ALA A 186 16.34 7.33 27.97
CA ALA A 186 15.47 7.99 28.95
C ALA A 186 15.06 9.40 28.50
N GLN A 187 16.01 10.18 27.96
CA GLN A 187 15.72 11.50 27.41
C GLN A 187 14.86 11.42 26.14
N ALA A 188 15.07 10.41 25.29
CA ALA A 188 14.22 10.17 24.12
C ALA A 188 12.78 9.77 24.52
N ASN A 189 12.61 8.99 25.58
CA ASN A 189 11.30 8.66 26.14
C ASN A 189 10.62 9.91 26.76
N ALA A 190 11.38 10.76 27.45
CA ALA A 190 10.87 12.04 27.98
C ALA A 190 10.41 12.96 26.82
N TYR A 191 11.15 12.99 25.72
CA TYR A 191 10.74 13.70 24.51
C TYR A 191 9.41 13.14 23.94
N LEU A 192 9.26 11.81 23.82
CA LEU A 192 7.99 11.21 23.39
C LEU A 192 6.83 11.62 24.31
N LYS A 193 7.04 11.61 25.63
CA LYS A 193 6.03 12.05 26.59
C LYS A 193 5.62 13.51 26.35
N ALA A 194 6.58 14.40 26.08
CA ALA A 194 6.32 15.80 25.74
C ALA A 194 5.58 15.94 24.41
N LEU A 195 5.96 15.15 23.39
CA LEU A 195 5.28 15.15 22.10
C LEU A 195 3.81 14.69 22.22
N TYR A 196 3.57 13.63 23.00
CA TYR A 196 2.22 13.09 23.19
C TYR A 196 1.28 14.06 23.90
N LYS A 197 1.78 14.96 24.75
CA LYS A 197 0.97 16.04 25.34
C LYS A 197 0.44 17.02 24.31
N ASN A 198 1.12 17.16 23.17
CA ASN A 198 0.73 18.04 22.09
C ASN A 198 -0.07 17.32 20.99
N ILE A 199 -0.24 15.99 21.07
CA ILE A 199 -1.06 15.25 20.11
C ILE A 199 -2.54 15.54 20.37
N ALA A 200 -3.15 16.33 19.50
CA ALA A 200 -4.55 16.72 19.59
C ALA A 200 -5.50 15.68 18.99
N VAL A 201 -5.05 14.90 17.99
CA VAL A 201 -5.87 13.88 17.31
C VAL A 201 -5.03 12.64 16.98
N GLN A 202 -5.63 11.46 17.21
CA GLN A 202 -5.08 10.17 16.82
C GLN A 202 -6.12 9.39 15.99
N ASP A 203 -6.05 9.56 14.67
CA ASP A 203 -6.94 8.86 13.75
C ASP A 203 -6.53 7.37 13.60
N SER A 204 -7.43 6.55 13.10
CA SER A 204 -7.20 5.11 12.94
C SER A 204 -6.12 4.75 11.90
N SER A 205 -5.86 5.63 10.92
CA SER A 205 -4.89 5.40 9.85
C SER A 205 -4.19 6.68 9.43
N ALA A 206 -3.04 6.55 8.75
CA ALA A 206 -2.29 7.68 8.22
C ALA A 206 -3.13 8.51 7.22
N ARG A 207 -3.88 7.86 6.31
CA ARG A 207 -4.78 8.58 5.39
C ARG A 207 -5.88 9.35 6.12
N ALA A 208 -6.46 8.79 7.18
CA ALA A 208 -7.44 9.51 8.00
C ALA A 208 -6.82 10.76 8.66
N SER A 209 -5.60 10.65 9.19
CA SER A 209 -4.88 11.79 9.77
C SER A 209 -4.57 12.89 8.74
N MET A 210 -4.21 12.52 7.50
CA MET A 210 -4.04 13.50 6.42
C MET A 210 -5.38 14.22 6.12
N ASN A 211 -6.49 13.49 6.04
CA ASN A 211 -7.80 14.09 5.81
C ASN A 211 -8.21 15.03 6.97
N THR A 212 -7.98 14.61 8.21
CA THR A 212 -8.20 15.45 9.40
C THR A 212 -7.35 16.72 9.35
N PHE A 213 -6.09 16.61 8.95
CA PHE A 213 -5.23 17.78 8.79
C PHE A 213 -5.74 18.69 7.66
N VAL A 214 -5.98 18.17 6.46
CA VAL A 214 -6.46 18.96 5.32
C VAL A 214 -7.80 19.64 5.63
N SER A 215 -8.67 19.04 6.46
CA SER A 215 -9.93 19.66 6.91
C SER A 215 -9.76 20.81 7.90
N GLY A 216 -8.52 21.21 8.23
CA GLY A 216 -8.25 22.41 9.05
C GLY A 216 -7.83 22.14 10.49
N LYS A 217 -7.76 20.89 10.96
CA LYS A 217 -7.35 20.58 12.34
C LYS A 217 -5.83 20.49 12.49
N GLY A 218 -5.32 20.91 13.64
CA GLY A 218 -3.91 20.84 14.01
C GLY A 218 -3.00 21.86 13.29
N ASP A 219 -1.81 22.03 13.82
CA ASP A 219 -0.75 22.89 13.26
C ASP A 219 0.25 22.10 12.44
N VAL A 220 0.48 20.84 12.80
CA VAL A 220 1.41 19.94 12.16
C VAL A 220 0.89 18.49 12.18
N LEU A 221 1.11 17.78 11.08
CA LEU A 221 0.87 16.35 10.98
C LEU A 221 2.19 15.61 10.79
N LEU A 222 2.42 14.57 11.56
CA LEU A 222 3.47 13.58 11.30
C LEU A 222 2.97 12.62 10.22
N ALA A 223 3.63 12.62 9.07
CA ALA A 223 3.19 11.83 7.91
C ALA A 223 4.37 11.25 7.12
N TYR A 224 4.06 10.38 6.19
CA TYR A 224 4.99 9.95 5.16
C TYR A 224 5.19 11.05 4.12
N GLU A 225 6.38 11.14 3.55
CA GLU A 225 6.69 12.07 2.47
C GLU A 225 5.76 11.90 1.25
N ASN A 226 5.47 10.66 0.87
CA ASN A 226 4.54 10.37 -0.22
C ASN A 226 3.12 10.86 0.03
N GLU A 227 2.63 10.87 1.28
CA GLU A 227 1.30 11.41 1.59
C GLU A 227 1.27 12.93 1.45
N ALA A 228 2.32 13.62 1.89
CA ALA A 228 2.43 15.07 1.73
C ALA A 228 2.47 15.44 0.24
N ILE A 229 3.26 14.73 -0.56
CA ILE A 229 3.35 14.94 -2.01
C ILE A 229 2.01 14.69 -2.70
N GLN A 230 1.34 13.56 -2.38
CA GLN A 230 0.02 13.26 -2.96
C GLN A 230 -1.04 14.29 -2.57
N ALA A 231 -1.04 14.77 -1.32
CA ALA A 231 -1.97 15.79 -0.88
C ALA A 231 -1.76 17.12 -1.63
N GLN A 232 -0.49 17.53 -1.85
CA GLN A 232 -0.17 18.71 -2.67
C GLN A 232 -0.60 18.52 -4.13
N GLN A 233 -0.36 17.33 -4.71
CA GLN A 233 -0.80 17.01 -6.07
C GLN A 233 -2.33 17.04 -6.21
N ALA A 234 -3.05 16.70 -5.13
CA ALA A 234 -4.51 16.79 -5.05
C ALA A 234 -5.02 18.22 -4.76
N GLY A 235 -4.14 19.22 -4.71
CA GLY A 235 -4.51 20.63 -4.51
C GLY A 235 -4.68 21.05 -3.05
N ALA A 236 -4.26 20.23 -2.06
CA ALA A 236 -4.31 20.63 -0.67
C ALA A 236 -3.38 21.82 -0.38
N ASP A 237 -3.88 22.81 0.34
CA ASP A 237 -3.13 24.03 0.69
C ASP A 237 -2.20 23.78 1.89
N ILE A 238 -1.22 22.94 1.67
CA ILE A 238 -0.21 22.50 2.65
C ILE A 238 1.20 22.65 2.09
N GLN A 239 2.16 22.63 3.00
CA GLN A 239 3.57 22.36 2.67
C GLN A 239 4.12 21.33 3.66
N PHE A 240 5.32 20.82 3.40
CA PHE A 240 5.96 19.90 4.33
C PHE A 240 7.44 20.23 4.52
N VAL A 241 7.94 19.85 5.69
CA VAL A 241 9.32 20.00 6.10
C VAL A 241 9.94 18.62 6.25
N ARG A 242 11.09 18.40 5.62
CA ARG A 242 11.94 17.23 5.87
C ARG A 242 12.84 17.56 7.06
N PRO A 243 12.66 16.95 8.22
CA PRO A 243 13.55 17.21 9.34
C PRO A 243 14.96 16.70 9.02
N SER A 244 15.98 17.36 9.58
CA SER A 244 17.38 16.99 9.32
C SER A 244 17.72 15.57 9.78
N ALA A 245 17.09 15.10 10.87
CA ALA A 245 17.13 13.72 11.34
C ALA A 245 15.75 13.08 11.18
N THR A 246 15.65 12.02 10.39
CA THR A 246 14.41 11.28 10.18
C THR A 246 14.69 9.82 9.81
N ILE A 247 13.67 8.97 9.98
CA ILE A 247 13.79 7.53 9.71
C ILE A 247 13.47 7.21 8.26
N LEU A 248 14.21 6.27 7.69
CA LEU A 248 13.84 5.59 6.45
C LEU A 248 12.68 4.64 6.74
N ILE A 249 11.60 4.84 6.05
CA ILE A 249 10.42 3.97 6.06
C ILE A 249 10.58 2.95 4.95
N GLU A 250 10.44 1.67 5.29
CA GLU A 250 10.58 0.56 4.37
C GLU A 250 9.25 -0.21 4.34
N ASN A 251 8.58 -0.23 3.18
CA ASN A 251 7.26 -0.82 3.03
C ASN A 251 7.34 -2.20 2.39
N PRO A 252 6.96 -3.27 3.11
CA PRO A 252 7.02 -4.63 2.61
C PRO A 252 5.83 -5.00 1.73
N ILE A 253 6.08 -5.96 0.82
CA ILE A 253 5.08 -6.65 0.02
C ILE A 253 5.34 -8.14 0.04
N ALA A 254 4.29 -8.96 0.14
CA ALA A 254 4.45 -10.41 0.18
C ALA A 254 3.25 -11.13 -0.46
N VAL A 255 3.50 -12.33 -1.00
CA VAL A 255 2.48 -13.26 -1.49
C VAL A 255 2.05 -14.17 -0.34
N LEU A 256 0.76 -14.45 -0.22
CA LEU A 256 0.24 -15.42 0.74
C LEU A 256 0.38 -16.85 0.20
N LYS A 257 0.68 -17.80 1.11
CA LYS A 257 0.76 -19.23 0.78
C LYS A 257 -0.57 -19.81 0.32
N GLY A 258 -1.68 -19.27 0.84
CA GLY A 258 -3.04 -19.69 0.48
C GLY A 258 -3.57 -19.10 -0.83
N SER A 259 -2.76 -18.32 -1.56
CA SER A 259 -3.17 -17.79 -2.85
C SER A 259 -3.56 -18.92 -3.82
N GLN A 260 -4.72 -18.77 -4.45
CA GLN A 260 -5.17 -19.70 -5.48
C GLN A 260 -4.49 -19.40 -6.83
N ASN A 261 -3.82 -18.25 -6.94
CA ASN A 261 -3.12 -17.79 -8.16
C ASN A 261 -1.68 -17.37 -7.84
N PRO A 262 -0.84 -18.26 -7.24
CA PRO A 262 0.47 -17.89 -6.72
C PRO A 262 1.44 -17.41 -7.81
N THR A 263 1.32 -17.92 -9.03
CA THR A 263 2.14 -17.50 -10.17
C THR A 263 1.86 -16.04 -10.55
N GLN A 264 0.59 -15.67 -10.68
CA GLN A 264 0.17 -14.30 -11.03
C GLN A 264 0.41 -13.33 -9.86
N ALA A 265 0.18 -13.76 -8.63
CA ALA A 265 0.49 -12.98 -7.44
C ALA A 265 2.00 -12.67 -7.35
N LYS A 266 2.85 -13.67 -7.60
CA LYS A 266 4.31 -13.45 -7.67
C LYS A 266 4.69 -12.53 -8.82
N ALA A 267 4.14 -12.74 -10.02
CA ALA A 267 4.41 -11.89 -11.17
C ALA A 267 4.01 -10.43 -10.90
N PHE A 268 2.88 -10.20 -10.21
CA PHE A 268 2.49 -8.86 -9.79
C PHE A 268 3.48 -8.24 -8.80
N VAL A 269 3.89 -8.99 -7.76
CA VAL A 269 4.91 -8.52 -6.80
C VAL A 269 6.23 -8.19 -7.52
N ASP A 270 6.69 -9.04 -8.43
CA ASP A 270 7.90 -8.78 -9.21
C ASP A 270 7.74 -7.54 -10.09
N PHE A 271 6.57 -7.36 -10.73
CA PHE A 271 6.28 -6.17 -11.53
C PHE A 271 6.33 -4.88 -10.69
N THR A 272 5.79 -4.88 -9.46
CA THR A 272 5.81 -3.69 -8.58
C THR A 272 7.23 -3.19 -8.29
N ARG A 273 8.24 -4.04 -8.45
CA ARG A 273 9.68 -3.77 -8.27
C ARG A 273 10.43 -3.54 -9.59
N SER A 274 9.73 -3.57 -10.74
CA SER A 274 10.32 -3.24 -12.03
C SER A 274 10.59 -1.73 -12.15
N ASP A 275 11.51 -1.34 -13.03
CA ASP A 275 11.80 0.08 -13.32
C ASP A 275 10.52 0.85 -13.72
N ALA A 276 9.62 0.22 -14.48
CA ALA A 276 8.35 0.81 -14.90
C ALA A 276 7.46 1.13 -13.69
N ALA A 277 7.21 0.16 -12.82
CA ALA A 277 6.39 0.36 -11.63
C ALA A 277 7.07 1.29 -10.62
N GLN A 278 8.39 1.22 -10.47
CA GLN A 278 9.15 2.09 -9.57
C GLN A 278 9.11 3.57 -10.01
N ASN A 279 9.08 3.84 -11.32
CA ASN A 279 8.82 5.20 -11.82
C ASN A 279 7.38 5.65 -11.49
N ILE A 280 6.36 4.75 -11.60
CA ILE A 280 5.00 5.08 -11.19
C ILE A 280 4.97 5.37 -9.68
N TRP A 281 5.58 4.52 -8.83
CA TRP A 281 5.69 4.79 -7.39
C TRP A 281 6.26 6.18 -7.12
N ALA A 282 7.34 6.56 -7.83
CA ALA A 282 7.98 7.86 -7.64
C ALA A 282 7.07 9.05 -8.00
N THR A 283 6.21 8.93 -9.02
CA THR A 283 5.23 9.99 -9.35
C THR A 283 4.22 10.22 -8.23
N PHE A 284 3.96 9.20 -7.40
CA PHE A 284 3.12 9.29 -6.21
C PHE A 284 3.91 9.59 -4.92
N GLY A 285 5.15 10.05 -5.04
CA GLY A 285 5.96 10.49 -3.91
C GLY A 285 6.66 9.39 -3.12
N TYR A 286 6.58 8.14 -3.55
CA TYR A 286 7.35 7.05 -2.94
C TYR A 286 8.81 7.06 -3.41
N ARG A 287 9.74 6.83 -2.49
CA ARG A 287 11.15 6.68 -2.82
C ARG A 287 11.38 5.31 -3.46
N PRO A 288 11.89 5.23 -4.69
CA PRO A 288 12.17 3.95 -5.35
C PRO A 288 13.24 3.15 -4.63
N ILE A 289 13.02 1.83 -4.51
CA ILE A 289 14.02 0.89 -3.98
C ILE A 289 15.02 0.42 -5.06
N VAL A 290 14.68 0.63 -6.35
CA VAL A 290 15.57 0.35 -7.47
C VAL A 290 16.50 1.53 -7.67
N GLN A 291 17.80 1.31 -7.42
CA GLN A 291 18.81 2.37 -7.38
C GLN A 291 18.92 3.19 -8.69
N SER A 292 18.77 2.56 -9.86
CA SER A 292 18.77 3.25 -11.16
C SER A 292 17.61 4.23 -11.27
N VAL A 293 16.43 3.86 -10.77
CA VAL A 293 15.25 4.71 -10.74
C VAL A 293 15.40 5.80 -9.67
N PHE A 294 15.86 5.46 -8.46
CA PHE A 294 16.08 6.44 -7.40
C PHE A 294 17.01 7.58 -7.85
N LYS A 295 18.10 7.26 -8.57
CA LYS A 295 19.02 8.27 -9.14
C LYS A 295 18.31 9.27 -10.05
N LYS A 296 17.37 8.82 -10.88
CA LYS A 296 16.57 9.69 -11.76
C LYS A 296 15.70 10.67 -10.98
N TRP A 297 15.21 10.24 -9.81
CA TRP A 297 14.31 10.99 -8.94
C TRP A 297 15.02 11.70 -7.77
N SER A 298 16.35 11.72 -7.74
CA SER A 298 17.14 12.26 -6.63
C SER A 298 16.85 13.74 -6.29
N LYS A 299 16.47 14.56 -7.28
CA LYS A 299 16.05 15.95 -7.04
C LYS A 299 14.72 16.04 -6.29
N THR A 300 13.80 15.11 -6.54
CA THR A 300 12.50 15.02 -5.84
C THR A 300 12.67 14.48 -4.43
N PHE A 301 13.60 13.55 -4.25
CA PHE A 301 13.85 12.83 -3.01
C PHE A 301 15.25 13.12 -2.43
N PRO A 302 15.54 14.36 -2.00
CA PRO A 302 16.81 14.64 -1.37
C PRO A 302 16.99 13.78 -0.11
N VAL A 303 18.21 13.34 0.14
CA VAL A 303 18.53 12.53 1.33
C VAL A 303 18.71 13.48 2.52
N PRO A 304 17.98 13.29 3.63
CA PRO A 304 18.16 14.07 4.84
C PRO A 304 19.58 13.92 5.42
N LYS A 305 20.09 14.94 6.12
CA LYS A 305 21.46 14.93 6.68
C LYS A 305 21.72 13.74 7.59
N GLN A 306 20.74 13.35 8.39
CA GLN A 306 20.78 12.22 9.31
C GLN A 306 19.60 11.29 9.01
N LEU A 307 19.60 10.69 7.80
CA LEU A 307 18.69 9.59 7.50
C LEU A 307 19.16 8.35 8.26
N PHE A 308 18.27 7.72 9.01
CA PHE A 308 18.58 6.52 9.78
C PHE A 308 17.52 5.44 9.59
N THR A 309 17.91 4.20 9.77
CA THR A 309 17.04 3.02 9.80
C THR A 309 16.64 2.68 11.23
N ILE A 310 15.72 1.74 11.38
CA ILE A 310 15.35 1.22 12.71
C ILE A 310 16.55 0.56 13.41
N LEU A 311 17.42 -0.12 12.65
CA LEU A 311 18.61 -0.80 13.16
C LEU A 311 19.69 0.17 13.65
N ASP A 312 19.75 1.38 13.09
CA ASP A 312 20.70 2.42 13.52
C ASP A 312 20.39 3.01 14.90
N VAL A 313 19.15 2.85 15.37
CA VAL A 313 18.70 3.46 16.63
C VAL A 313 18.28 2.41 17.66
N VAL A 314 17.90 1.21 17.23
CA VAL A 314 17.58 0.09 18.14
C VAL A 314 18.27 -1.18 17.66
N LYS A 315 19.28 -1.62 18.42
CA LYS A 315 19.94 -2.92 18.17
C LYS A 315 18.90 -4.05 18.20
N GLY A 316 18.84 -4.86 17.17
CA GLY A 316 17.87 -5.93 16.99
C GLY A 316 16.60 -5.50 16.23
N GLY A 317 16.44 -4.21 15.92
CA GLY A 317 15.39 -3.70 15.01
C GLY A 317 13.97 -3.94 15.50
N TRP A 318 13.06 -4.18 14.59
CA TRP A 318 11.63 -4.35 14.87
C TRP A 318 11.28 -5.46 15.87
N PRO A 319 11.92 -6.62 15.91
CA PRO A 319 11.66 -7.64 16.94
C PRO A 319 11.85 -7.13 18.37
N VAL A 320 12.76 -6.17 18.59
CA VAL A 320 12.97 -5.52 19.90
C VAL A 320 12.02 -4.32 20.07
N VAL A 321 11.81 -3.53 19.02
CA VAL A 321 10.98 -2.33 19.06
C VAL A 321 9.52 -2.67 19.34
N GLN A 322 8.98 -3.70 18.69
CA GLN A 322 7.57 -4.02 18.75
C GLN A 322 7.07 -4.28 20.18
N PRO A 323 7.63 -5.20 20.97
CA PRO A 323 7.21 -5.39 22.36
C PRO A 323 7.59 -4.23 23.26
N LYS A 324 8.75 -3.59 23.05
CA LYS A 324 9.21 -2.51 23.92
C LYS A 324 8.38 -1.24 23.81
N PHE A 325 7.97 -0.84 22.61
CA PHE A 325 7.28 0.43 22.36
C PHE A 325 5.78 0.26 22.17
N PHE A 326 5.34 -0.83 21.52
CA PHE A 326 3.99 -0.98 20.99
C PHE A 326 3.22 -2.18 21.57
N ASP A 327 3.70 -2.79 22.64
CA ASP A 327 2.86 -3.73 23.39
C ASP A 327 1.63 -2.98 23.93
N PRO A 328 0.40 -3.49 23.70
CA PRO A 328 -0.83 -2.77 24.04
C PRO A 328 -1.07 -2.65 25.57
N ASN A 329 -0.37 -3.42 26.37
CA ASN A 329 -0.52 -3.44 27.82
C ASN A 329 0.63 -2.72 28.54
N SER A 330 1.87 -2.94 28.10
CA SER A 330 3.10 -2.56 28.80
C SER A 330 4.09 -1.73 28.00
N GLY A 331 3.84 -1.51 26.69
CA GLY A 331 4.74 -0.74 25.84
C GLY A 331 4.88 0.73 26.25
N ILE A 332 6.03 1.31 25.93
CA ILE A 332 6.34 2.72 26.26
C ILE A 332 5.24 3.67 25.80
N VAL A 333 4.70 3.47 24.59
CA VAL A 333 3.62 4.32 24.06
C VAL A 333 2.36 4.19 24.89
N LYS A 334 1.99 2.95 25.29
CA LYS A 334 0.82 2.74 26.15
C LYS A 334 0.98 3.44 27.51
N GLN A 335 2.15 3.30 28.12
CA GLN A 335 2.45 3.98 29.39
C GLN A 335 2.33 5.49 29.27
N ILE A 336 2.86 6.10 28.19
CA ILE A 336 2.76 7.53 27.93
C ILE A 336 1.30 7.98 27.75
N GLN A 337 0.49 7.21 27.07
CA GLN A 337 -0.94 7.55 26.84
C GLN A 337 -1.81 7.39 28.10
N SER A 338 -1.32 6.67 29.10
CA SER A 338 -2.04 6.44 30.37
C SER A 338 -1.68 7.46 31.45
N THR A 339 -0.76 8.42 31.18
CA THR A 339 -0.33 9.51 32.10
C THR A 339 -0.81 10.87 31.62
#